data_80a9d187cdb3421be4c82ff6de53347e
#
_entry.id   80a9d187cdb3421be4c82ff6de53347e
#
_cell.length_a   1.000
_cell.length_b   1.000
_cell.length_c   1.000
_cell.angle_alpha   90.00
_cell.angle_beta   90.00
_cell.angle_gamma   90.00
#
_symmetry.space_group_name_H-M   'P 1'
#
loop_
_entity.id
_entity.type
_entity.pdbx_description
1 polymer ?
#
loop_
_entity_poly.entity_id
_entity_poly.type
_entity_poly.pdbx_seq_one_letter_code
_entity_poly.pdbx_strand_id
1 'polypeptide(L)'
;MKVLAINGSPRKNGNTALLIDTMFAELLEEGIETEVVNLGGNAVRGCLACGKCFENKDGRCTIETDMINNVIAKMATADGIVLGSPTYFANVTTELKALIDRAGYVGIANGHLYKRKVGAAIVSVRRAGSCNVFDAINKFFFIQQMIVPGSVYWNLGVGRTEGQVSEDEEGLNTMRILGKNMAWLLKKIKD
;
A
#
# COMPACT_ATOMS: atom_id res chain seq x y z
N MET A 1 15.92 5.84 6.28
CA MET A 1 14.44 5.73 6.19
C MET A 1 14.10 4.64 5.20
N LYS A 2 13.00 3.93 5.44
CA LYS A 2 12.56 2.82 4.59
C LYS A 2 11.09 2.94 4.22
N VAL A 3 10.77 2.79 2.94
CA VAL A 3 9.39 2.71 2.43
C VAL A 3 9.12 1.30 1.92
N LEU A 4 8.05 0.70 2.40
CA LEU A 4 7.57 -0.61 2.00
C LEU A 4 6.36 -0.47 1.09
N ALA A 5 6.41 -1.01 -0.13
CA ALA A 5 5.24 -1.15 -0.98
C ALA A 5 4.69 -2.58 -0.94
N ILE A 6 3.38 -2.70 -0.84
CA ILE A 6 2.66 -3.94 -1.00
C ILE A 6 1.94 -3.91 -2.35
N ASN A 7 2.42 -4.71 -3.30
CA ASN A 7 1.79 -4.88 -4.60
C ASN A 7 0.68 -5.94 -4.50
N GLY A 8 -0.57 -5.49 -4.51
CA GLY A 8 -1.76 -6.34 -4.52
C GLY A 8 -2.12 -6.93 -5.88
N SER A 9 -1.37 -6.59 -6.95
CA SER A 9 -1.61 -7.16 -8.27
C SER A 9 -1.10 -8.60 -8.38
N PRO A 10 -1.86 -9.55 -8.92
CA PRO A 10 -1.36 -10.88 -9.23
C PRO A 10 -0.31 -10.89 -10.38
N ARG A 11 -0.25 -9.81 -11.16
CA ARG A 11 0.77 -9.60 -12.19
C ARG A 11 1.95 -8.86 -11.57
N LYS A 12 3.03 -9.57 -11.27
CA LYS A 12 4.21 -9.01 -10.57
C LYS A 12 4.81 -7.80 -11.28
N ASN A 13 4.88 -7.84 -12.61
CA ASN A 13 5.44 -6.77 -13.46
C ASN A 13 4.34 -6.00 -14.21
N GLY A 14 3.10 -6.04 -13.73
CA GLY A 14 1.97 -5.36 -14.36
C GLY A 14 1.91 -3.84 -14.05
N ASN A 15 0.83 -3.22 -14.49
CA ASN A 15 0.64 -1.76 -14.37
C ASN A 15 0.81 -1.23 -12.94
N THR A 16 0.34 -1.96 -11.92
CA THR A 16 0.50 -1.54 -10.53
C THR A 16 1.98 -1.50 -10.13
N ALA A 17 2.78 -2.48 -10.56
CA ALA A 17 4.22 -2.51 -10.28
C ALA A 17 4.93 -1.32 -10.93
N LEU A 18 4.66 -1.03 -12.21
CA LEU A 18 5.25 0.11 -12.92
C LEU A 18 4.94 1.45 -12.24
N LEU A 19 3.73 1.64 -11.72
CA LEU A 19 3.38 2.84 -10.96
C LEU A 19 4.16 2.92 -9.63
N ILE A 20 4.30 1.80 -8.92
CA ILE A 20 5.12 1.73 -7.70
C ILE A 20 6.59 2.05 -8.01
N ASP A 21 7.15 1.45 -9.05
CA ASP A 21 8.54 1.65 -9.46
C ASP A 21 8.80 3.11 -9.87
N THR A 22 7.85 3.75 -10.57
CA THR A 22 7.92 5.16 -10.92
C THR A 22 7.98 6.07 -9.67
N MET A 23 7.16 5.77 -8.67
CA MET A 23 7.18 6.49 -7.40
C MET A 23 8.48 6.22 -6.62
N PHE A 24 8.95 4.98 -6.61
CA PHE A 24 10.14 4.55 -5.88
C PHE A 24 11.43 5.14 -6.44
N ALA A 25 11.49 5.41 -7.75
CA ALA A 25 12.63 6.10 -8.35
C ALA A 25 12.90 7.44 -7.66
N GLU A 26 11.86 8.23 -7.38
CA GLU A 26 11.99 9.52 -6.69
C GLU A 26 12.43 9.36 -5.21
N LEU A 27 11.99 8.29 -4.54
CA LEU A 27 12.44 8.00 -3.17
C LEU A 27 13.91 7.60 -3.12
N LEU A 28 14.36 6.80 -4.09
CA LEU A 28 15.76 6.36 -4.21
C LEU A 28 16.70 7.54 -4.50
N GLU A 29 16.30 8.48 -5.35
CA GLU A 29 17.04 9.73 -5.61
C GLU A 29 17.24 10.56 -4.33
N GLU A 30 16.28 10.47 -3.39
CA GLU A 30 16.32 11.15 -2.10
C GLU A 30 17.02 10.34 -0.99
N GLY A 31 17.62 9.19 -1.33
CA GLY A 31 18.38 8.33 -0.41
C GLY A 31 17.50 7.50 0.53
N ILE A 32 16.23 7.27 0.18
CA ILE A 32 15.28 6.48 0.97
C ILE A 32 15.28 5.04 0.47
N GLU A 33 15.52 4.08 1.37
CA GLU A 33 15.46 2.64 1.06
C GLU A 33 14.03 2.23 0.68
N THR A 34 13.90 1.41 -0.35
CA THR A 34 12.61 0.90 -0.82
C THR A 34 12.58 -0.62 -0.84
N GLU A 35 11.42 -1.20 -0.52
CA GLU A 35 11.18 -2.64 -0.60
C GLU A 35 9.78 -2.89 -1.19
N VAL A 36 9.66 -3.87 -2.10
CA VAL A 36 8.37 -4.31 -2.64
C VAL A 36 8.05 -5.72 -2.16
N VAL A 37 6.84 -5.90 -1.63
CA VAL A 37 6.26 -7.23 -1.36
C VAL A 37 5.13 -7.50 -2.35
N ASN A 38 5.28 -8.54 -3.17
CA ASN A 38 4.22 -9.00 -4.07
C ASN A 38 3.23 -9.88 -3.29
N LEU A 39 2.10 -9.31 -2.94
CA LEU A 39 1.03 -9.99 -2.19
C LEU A 39 0.01 -10.64 -3.13
N GLY A 40 -0.34 -9.98 -4.22
CA GLY A 40 -1.32 -10.47 -5.18
C GLY A 40 -0.92 -11.83 -5.78
N GLY A 41 -1.91 -12.70 -5.99
CA GLY A 41 -1.71 -14.05 -6.53
C GLY A 41 -1.21 -15.08 -5.51
N ASN A 42 -0.96 -14.70 -4.25
CA ASN A 42 -0.63 -15.64 -3.18
C ASN A 42 -1.90 -16.12 -2.47
N ALA A 43 -1.88 -17.36 -1.98
CA ALA A 43 -2.95 -17.89 -1.17
C ALA A 43 -2.93 -17.22 0.21
N VAL A 44 -3.86 -16.31 0.44
CA VAL A 44 -4.04 -15.62 1.73
C VAL A 44 -5.48 -15.72 2.19
N ARG A 45 -5.68 -15.74 3.50
CA ARG A 45 -7.01 -15.85 4.12
C ARG A 45 -7.44 -14.51 4.71
N GLY A 46 -8.72 -14.17 4.53
CA GLY A 46 -9.36 -13.02 5.16
C GLY A 46 -9.43 -13.12 6.69
N CYS A 47 -9.74 -12.02 7.35
CA CYS A 47 -9.92 -11.97 8.80
C CYS A 47 -11.10 -12.86 9.25
N LEU A 48 -10.90 -13.63 10.33
CA LEU A 48 -11.92 -14.49 10.92
C LEU A 48 -12.75 -13.80 12.01
N ALA A 49 -12.49 -12.52 12.28
CA ALA A 49 -13.09 -11.78 13.39
C ALA A 49 -12.97 -12.49 14.75
N CYS A 50 -11.93 -13.30 14.96
CA CYS A 50 -11.77 -14.12 16.16
C CYS A 50 -11.37 -13.34 17.42
N GLY A 51 -10.98 -12.06 17.31
CA GLY A 51 -10.59 -11.19 18.42
C GLY A 51 -9.22 -11.50 19.05
N LYS A 52 -8.52 -12.56 18.66
CA LYS A 52 -7.26 -13.00 19.27
C LYS A 52 -6.14 -11.97 19.24
N CYS A 53 -6.08 -11.11 18.22
CA CYS A 53 -5.08 -10.01 18.18
C CYS A 53 -5.26 -9.00 19.34
N PHE A 54 -6.49 -8.82 19.86
CA PHE A 54 -6.77 -7.98 21.03
C PHE A 54 -6.47 -8.67 22.36
N GLU A 55 -6.52 -10.00 22.40
CA GLU A 55 -6.15 -10.79 23.57
C GLU A 55 -4.63 -10.94 23.69
N ASN A 56 -3.98 -11.41 22.62
CA ASN A 56 -2.55 -11.71 22.61
C ASN A 56 -1.66 -10.46 22.62
N LYS A 57 -2.02 -9.42 21.87
CA LYS A 57 -1.27 -8.15 21.72
C LYS A 57 0.21 -8.33 21.38
N ASP A 58 0.50 -9.32 20.53
CA ASP A 58 1.84 -9.73 20.11
C ASP A 58 2.27 -9.18 18.75
N GLY A 59 1.48 -8.26 18.18
CA GLY A 59 1.70 -7.69 16.84
C GLY A 59 1.37 -8.65 15.70
N ARG A 60 0.63 -9.73 15.94
CA ARG A 60 0.37 -10.81 14.97
C ARG A 60 -1.11 -11.15 14.87
N CYS A 61 -1.48 -11.68 13.71
CA CYS A 61 -2.74 -12.39 13.50
C CYS A 61 -2.54 -13.88 13.84
N THR A 62 -3.52 -14.54 14.41
CA THR A 62 -3.47 -15.99 14.73
C THR A 62 -3.45 -16.89 13.49
N ILE A 63 -3.77 -16.37 12.30
CA ILE A 63 -3.64 -17.14 11.06
C ILE A 63 -2.17 -17.10 10.65
N GLU A 64 -1.48 -18.23 10.78
CA GLU A 64 -0.03 -18.34 10.50
C GLU A 64 0.28 -19.09 9.19
N THR A 65 -0.76 -19.55 8.49
CA THR A 65 -0.62 -20.41 7.30
C THR A 65 -0.35 -19.65 6.01
N ASP A 66 -0.19 -18.32 6.08
CA ASP A 66 0.07 -17.45 4.94
C ASP A 66 1.10 -16.35 5.27
N MET A 67 1.45 -15.56 4.26
CA MET A 67 2.49 -14.55 4.38
C MET A 67 2.07 -13.26 5.14
N ILE A 68 0.80 -13.08 5.50
CA ILE A 68 0.30 -11.79 6.01
C ILE A 68 1.01 -11.38 7.31
N ASN A 69 1.33 -12.30 8.22
CA ASN A 69 2.08 -11.94 9.43
C ASN A 69 3.48 -11.40 9.14
N ASN A 70 4.16 -11.93 8.12
CA ASN A 70 5.45 -11.41 7.68
C ASN A 70 5.31 -10.01 7.08
N VAL A 71 4.24 -9.75 6.33
CA VAL A 71 3.93 -8.41 5.79
C VAL A 71 3.63 -7.43 6.90
N ILE A 72 2.81 -7.81 7.90
CA ILE A 72 2.50 -6.99 9.08
C ILE A 72 3.79 -6.59 9.82
N ALA A 73 4.71 -7.52 10.04
CA ALA A 73 5.98 -7.25 10.71
C ALA A 73 6.84 -6.23 9.92
N LYS A 74 6.89 -6.37 8.58
CA LYS A 74 7.58 -5.40 7.71
C LYS A 74 6.91 -4.02 7.74
N MET A 75 5.57 -3.97 7.68
CA MET A 75 4.81 -2.72 7.80
C MET A 75 5.07 -2.02 9.14
N ALA A 76 5.19 -2.79 10.23
CA ALA A 76 5.45 -2.24 11.56
C ALA A 76 6.83 -1.56 11.67
N THR A 77 7.83 -2.01 10.92
CA THR A 77 9.19 -1.46 10.95
C THR A 77 9.47 -0.40 9.90
N ALA A 78 8.66 -0.29 8.85
CA ALA A 78 8.83 0.72 7.80
C ALA A 78 8.44 2.13 8.29
N ASP A 79 9.08 3.16 7.76
CA ASP A 79 8.72 4.57 7.99
C ASP A 79 7.54 5.00 7.11
N GLY A 80 7.45 4.45 5.91
CA GLY A 80 6.36 4.68 4.97
C GLY A 80 5.79 3.37 4.42
N ILE A 81 4.50 3.37 4.09
CA ILE A 81 3.76 2.21 3.57
C ILE A 81 3.00 2.63 2.32
N VAL A 82 3.27 1.95 1.21
CA VAL A 82 2.54 2.10 -0.04
C VAL A 82 1.65 0.87 -0.26
N LEU A 83 0.36 1.06 -0.50
CA LEU A 83 -0.55 -0.01 -0.89
C LEU A 83 -0.95 0.19 -2.35
N GLY A 84 -0.53 -0.74 -3.21
CA GLY A 84 -0.82 -0.74 -4.63
C GLY A 84 -1.85 -1.80 -5.01
N SER A 85 -2.87 -1.44 -5.80
CA SER A 85 -3.88 -2.38 -6.28
C SER A 85 -4.33 -2.08 -7.70
N PRO A 86 -4.56 -3.10 -8.53
CA PRO A 86 -5.43 -2.92 -9.68
C PRO A 86 -6.88 -2.76 -9.23
N THR A 87 -7.70 -2.18 -10.11
CA THR A 87 -9.14 -2.05 -9.89
C THR A 87 -9.87 -3.33 -10.32
N TYR A 88 -10.34 -4.10 -9.35
CA TYR A 88 -11.14 -5.31 -9.57
C TYR A 88 -12.56 -5.09 -9.06
N PHE A 89 -13.54 -5.04 -9.99
CA PHE A 89 -14.96 -4.76 -9.65
C PHE A 89 -15.10 -3.54 -8.72
N ALA A 90 -14.42 -2.45 -9.09
CA ALA A 90 -14.39 -1.19 -8.34
C ALA A 90 -13.89 -1.33 -6.88
N ASN A 91 -13.03 -2.31 -6.61
CA ASN A 91 -12.42 -2.50 -5.28
C ASN A 91 -10.97 -2.98 -5.42
N VAL A 92 -10.28 -3.07 -4.28
CA VAL A 92 -8.95 -3.68 -4.17
C VAL A 92 -9.02 -5.18 -4.46
N THR A 93 -7.89 -5.81 -4.76
CA THR A 93 -7.80 -7.28 -4.87
C THR A 93 -8.15 -7.95 -3.55
N THR A 94 -8.61 -9.20 -3.61
CA THR A 94 -8.98 -9.99 -2.42
C THR A 94 -7.83 -10.15 -1.46
N GLU A 95 -6.61 -10.34 -1.97
CA GLU A 95 -5.40 -10.49 -1.17
C GLU A 95 -5.07 -9.19 -0.43
N LEU A 96 -5.16 -8.05 -1.10
CA LEU A 96 -4.93 -6.76 -0.45
C LEU A 96 -6.02 -6.46 0.58
N LYS A 97 -7.29 -6.84 0.31
CA LYS A 97 -8.37 -6.71 1.29
C LYS A 97 -8.12 -7.56 2.53
N ALA A 98 -7.64 -8.79 2.35
CA ALA A 98 -7.28 -9.67 3.47
C ALA A 98 -6.17 -9.05 4.35
N LEU A 99 -5.16 -8.43 3.71
CA LEU A 99 -4.12 -7.69 4.43
C LEU A 99 -4.70 -6.49 5.18
N ILE A 100 -5.49 -5.64 4.51
CA ILE A 100 -6.12 -4.46 5.12
C ILE A 100 -6.90 -4.83 6.39
N ASP A 101 -7.73 -5.88 6.32
CA ASP A 101 -8.55 -6.30 7.46
C ASP A 101 -7.68 -6.86 8.60
N ARG A 102 -6.72 -7.71 8.29
CA ARG A 102 -5.88 -8.36 9.31
C ARG A 102 -4.86 -7.39 9.90
N ALA A 103 -4.15 -6.62 9.06
CA ALA A 103 -3.20 -5.61 9.52
C ALA A 103 -3.91 -4.49 10.28
N GLY A 104 -5.12 -4.12 9.84
CA GLY A 104 -5.95 -3.12 10.52
C GLY A 104 -6.29 -3.51 11.96
N TYR A 105 -6.84 -4.71 12.16
CA TYR A 105 -7.14 -5.19 13.52
C TYR A 105 -5.89 -5.39 14.38
N VAL A 106 -4.83 -5.98 13.83
CA VAL A 106 -3.55 -6.15 14.54
C VAL A 106 -2.97 -4.80 14.92
N GLY A 107 -2.97 -3.82 14.00
CA GLY A 107 -2.44 -2.48 14.26
C GLY A 107 -3.17 -1.78 15.41
N ILE A 108 -4.51 -1.78 15.41
CA ILE A 108 -5.33 -1.19 16.47
C ILE A 108 -5.11 -1.91 17.81
N ALA A 109 -5.14 -3.25 17.80
CA ALA A 109 -4.98 -4.06 19.01
C ALA A 109 -3.64 -3.87 19.72
N ASN A 110 -2.61 -3.46 18.98
CA ASN A 110 -1.25 -3.29 19.47
C ASN A 110 -0.82 -1.81 19.58
N GLY A 111 -1.75 -0.93 19.94
CA GLY A 111 -1.44 0.48 20.21
C GLY A 111 -1.25 1.34 18.96
N HIS A 112 -1.90 0.98 17.85
CA HIS A 112 -1.78 1.66 16.56
C HIS A 112 -0.36 1.57 15.97
N LEU A 113 0.08 0.37 15.59
CA LEU A 113 1.42 0.06 15.05
C LEU A 113 1.85 0.98 13.90
N TYR A 114 0.89 1.53 13.16
CA TYR A 114 1.16 2.35 11.96
C TYR A 114 0.97 3.85 12.21
N LYS A 115 0.67 4.26 13.43
CA LYS A 115 0.46 5.67 13.79
C LYS A 115 1.62 6.56 13.36
N ARG A 116 1.31 7.66 12.68
CA ARG A 116 2.26 8.67 12.18
C ARG A 116 3.23 8.17 11.11
N LYS A 117 3.11 6.93 10.62
CA LYS A 117 3.82 6.54 9.39
C LYS A 117 3.20 7.24 8.18
N VAL A 118 3.98 7.41 7.12
CA VAL A 118 3.48 7.98 5.87
C VAL A 118 2.82 6.89 5.04
N GLY A 119 1.58 7.13 4.59
CA GLY A 119 0.81 6.18 3.76
C GLY A 119 0.58 6.73 2.36
N ALA A 120 0.67 5.90 1.33
CA ALA A 120 0.29 6.27 -0.03
C ALA A 120 -0.46 5.13 -0.74
N ALA A 121 -1.60 5.49 -1.35
CA ALA A 121 -2.38 4.59 -2.20
C ALA A 121 -1.94 4.75 -3.66
N ILE A 122 -1.75 3.63 -4.36
CA ILE A 122 -1.49 3.59 -5.82
C ILE A 122 -2.48 2.66 -6.49
N VAL A 123 -3.16 3.14 -7.52
CA VAL A 123 -4.21 2.39 -8.19
C VAL A 123 -3.95 2.29 -9.70
N SER A 124 -3.94 1.08 -10.24
CA SER A 124 -4.02 0.89 -11.69
C SER A 124 -5.45 0.58 -12.10
N VAL A 125 -5.91 1.17 -13.21
CA VAL A 125 -7.26 1.02 -13.69
C VAL A 125 -7.31 0.92 -15.22
N ARG A 126 -8.24 0.11 -15.72
CA ARG A 126 -8.51 0.05 -17.16
C ARG A 126 -9.28 1.28 -17.64
N ARG A 127 -10.31 1.74 -16.87
CA ARG A 127 -11.24 2.79 -17.28
C ARG A 127 -11.94 3.50 -16.13
N ALA A 128 -12.65 2.77 -15.25
CA ALA A 128 -13.48 3.34 -14.19
C ALA A 128 -13.40 2.50 -12.91
N GLY A 129 -13.89 3.05 -11.78
CA GLY A 129 -13.93 2.38 -10.48
C GLY A 129 -12.66 2.56 -9.62
N SER A 130 -11.66 3.30 -10.10
CA SER A 130 -10.42 3.56 -9.38
C SER A 130 -10.62 4.35 -8.10
N CYS A 131 -11.53 5.32 -8.07
CA CYS A 131 -11.79 6.12 -6.87
C CYS A 131 -12.23 5.26 -5.68
N ASN A 132 -13.06 4.24 -5.90
CA ASN A 132 -13.47 3.33 -4.83
C ASN A 132 -12.27 2.55 -4.26
N VAL A 133 -11.32 2.16 -5.10
CA VAL A 133 -10.08 1.49 -4.68
C VAL A 133 -9.19 2.44 -3.88
N PHE A 134 -9.01 3.65 -4.40
CA PHE A 134 -8.25 4.71 -3.75
C PHE A 134 -8.82 5.04 -2.38
N ASP A 135 -10.14 5.21 -2.27
CA ASP A 135 -10.83 5.47 -1.01
C ASP A 135 -10.71 4.31 -0.02
N ALA A 136 -10.85 3.07 -0.48
CA ALA A 136 -10.73 1.89 0.38
C ALA A 136 -9.34 1.82 1.05
N ILE A 137 -8.28 2.11 0.29
CA ILE A 137 -6.91 2.15 0.81
C ILE A 137 -6.72 3.32 1.77
N ASN A 138 -7.15 4.53 1.41
CA ASN A 138 -6.98 5.71 2.26
C ASN A 138 -7.76 5.61 3.57
N LYS A 139 -8.94 4.98 3.57
CA LYS A 139 -9.68 4.71 4.82
C LYS A 139 -8.90 3.82 5.79
N PHE A 140 -8.12 2.85 5.28
CA PHE A 140 -7.19 2.09 6.12
C PHE A 140 -6.13 3.01 6.73
N PHE A 141 -5.50 3.87 5.95
CA PHE A 141 -4.48 4.79 6.46
C PHE A 141 -5.05 5.74 7.53
N PHE A 142 -6.23 6.29 7.30
CA PHE A 142 -6.86 7.22 8.25
C PHE A 142 -7.21 6.58 9.58
N ILE A 143 -7.83 5.38 9.58
CA ILE A 143 -8.17 4.71 10.84
C ILE A 143 -6.91 4.23 11.59
N GLN A 144 -5.79 4.01 10.88
CA GLN A 144 -4.48 3.69 11.46
C GLN A 144 -3.71 4.95 11.92
N GLN A 145 -4.30 6.14 11.84
CA GLN A 145 -3.67 7.41 12.22
C GLN A 145 -2.39 7.71 11.44
N MET A 146 -2.34 7.30 10.17
CA MET A 146 -1.22 7.56 9.27
C MET A 146 -1.36 8.94 8.61
N ILE A 147 -0.25 9.47 8.09
CA ILE A 147 -0.20 10.75 7.38
C ILE A 147 -0.13 10.44 5.88
N VAL A 148 -1.06 11.01 5.09
CA VAL A 148 -1.16 10.74 3.65
C VAL A 148 -0.76 11.99 2.88
N PRO A 149 0.36 11.97 2.10
CA PRO A 149 0.72 13.05 1.21
C PRO A 149 -0.18 13.07 -0.03
N GLY A 150 -0.48 14.24 -0.53
CA GLY A 150 -1.11 14.42 -1.84
C GLY A 150 -0.11 14.35 -2.97
N SER A 151 -0.64 14.33 -4.20
CA SER A 151 0.08 14.53 -5.46
C SER A 151 -0.60 15.62 -6.30
N VAL A 152 -0.46 15.60 -7.62
CA VAL A 152 -1.16 16.56 -8.51
C VAL A 152 -2.58 16.15 -8.84
N TYR A 153 -2.91 14.88 -8.65
CA TYR A 153 -4.25 14.30 -8.87
C TYR A 153 -4.45 13.09 -7.96
N TRP A 154 -5.55 12.34 -8.07
CA TRP A 154 -5.67 11.05 -7.39
C TRP A 154 -4.63 10.07 -7.94
N ASN A 155 -4.00 9.30 -7.06
CA ASN A 155 -2.86 8.45 -7.40
C ASN A 155 -3.30 7.22 -8.20
N LEU A 156 -3.60 7.41 -9.46
CA LEU A 156 -4.02 6.36 -10.38
C LEU A 156 -3.26 6.43 -11.70
N GLY A 157 -3.17 5.29 -12.38
CA GLY A 157 -2.67 5.19 -13.74
C GLY A 157 -3.59 4.32 -14.59
N VAL A 158 -3.82 4.74 -15.83
CA VAL A 158 -4.73 4.09 -16.78
C VAL A 158 -3.97 3.15 -17.71
N GLY A 159 -4.36 1.88 -17.73
CA GLY A 159 -3.78 0.89 -18.62
C GLY A 159 -4.61 -0.40 -18.62
N ARG A 160 -4.97 -0.91 -19.80
CA ARG A 160 -5.76 -2.13 -19.96
C ARG A 160 -4.89 -3.39 -20.00
N THR A 161 -3.86 -3.35 -20.83
CA THR A 161 -2.93 -4.47 -21.02
C THR A 161 -1.74 -4.32 -20.08
N GLU A 162 -0.98 -5.38 -19.91
CA GLU A 162 0.23 -5.37 -19.10
C GLU A 162 1.25 -4.36 -19.67
N GLY A 163 1.78 -3.51 -18.80
CA GLY A 163 2.73 -2.48 -19.18
C GLY A 163 2.12 -1.21 -19.79
N GLN A 164 0.86 -1.20 -20.20
CA GLN A 164 0.26 -0.08 -20.93
C GLN A 164 0.21 1.23 -20.12
N VAL A 165 0.27 1.17 -18.79
CA VAL A 165 0.34 2.37 -17.96
C VAL A 165 1.58 3.23 -18.25
N SER A 166 2.59 2.67 -18.92
CA SER A 166 3.76 3.44 -19.40
C SER A 166 3.42 4.50 -20.45
N GLU A 167 2.25 4.40 -21.08
CA GLU A 167 1.73 5.37 -22.06
C GLU A 167 0.89 6.47 -21.37
N ASP A 168 0.58 6.34 -20.08
CA ASP A 168 -0.19 7.30 -19.30
C ASP A 168 0.75 8.32 -18.60
N GLU A 169 1.15 9.34 -19.37
CA GLU A 169 2.07 10.38 -18.86
C GLU A 169 1.52 11.15 -17.64
N GLU A 170 0.21 11.39 -17.58
CA GLU A 170 -0.42 12.03 -16.42
C GLU A 170 -0.32 11.15 -15.18
N GLY A 171 -0.63 9.87 -15.31
CA GLY A 171 -0.51 8.88 -14.23
C GLY A 171 0.93 8.74 -13.75
N LEU A 172 1.90 8.65 -14.67
CA LEU A 172 3.32 8.57 -14.34
C LEU A 172 3.82 9.85 -13.64
N ASN A 173 3.43 11.03 -14.13
CA ASN A 173 3.77 12.30 -13.49
C ASN A 173 3.17 12.39 -12.07
N THR A 174 1.94 11.92 -11.89
CA THR A 174 1.29 11.84 -10.58
C THR A 174 2.10 10.99 -9.61
N MET A 175 2.64 9.83 -10.05
CA MET A 175 3.51 8.98 -9.23
C MET A 175 4.84 9.65 -8.88
N ARG A 176 5.47 10.37 -9.83
CA ARG A 176 6.71 11.11 -9.54
C ARG A 176 6.47 12.17 -8.45
N ILE A 177 5.43 12.97 -8.59
CA ILE A 177 5.11 14.02 -7.60
C ILE A 177 4.73 13.39 -6.24
N LEU A 178 4.00 12.27 -6.23
CA LEU A 178 3.71 11.53 -5.02
C LEU A 178 5.00 11.07 -4.31
N GLY A 179 5.97 10.54 -5.06
CA GLY A 179 7.28 10.13 -4.54
C GLY A 179 8.04 11.29 -3.91
N LYS A 180 8.12 12.43 -4.60
CA LYS A 180 8.75 13.67 -4.09
C LYS A 180 8.09 14.16 -2.81
N ASN A 181 6.76 14.22 -2.77
CA ASN A 181 6.01 14.67 -1.60
C ASN A 181 6.17 13.71 -0.42
N MET A 182 6.19 12.39 -0.68
CA MET A 182 6.44 11.39 0.35
C MET A 182 7.86 11.51 0.92
N ALA A 183 8.87 11.69 0.07
CA ALA A 183 10.25 11.86 0.48
C ALA A 183 10.43 13.11 1.36
N TRP A 184 9.87 14.24 0.91
CA TRP A 184 9.88 15.49 1.68
C TRP A 184 9.22 15.32 3.05
N LEU A 185 8.04 14.70 3.09
CA LEU A 185 7.29 14.49 4.35
C LEU A 185 8.04 13.57 5.31
N LEU A 186 8.62 12.45 4.81
CA LEU A 186 9.41 11.53 5.61
C LEU A 186 10.62 12.21 6.26
N LYS A 187 11.31 13.07 5.51
CA LYS A 187 12.44 13.85 6.05
C LYS A 187 11.97 14.81 7.14
N LYS A 188 10.85 15.53 6.93
CA LYS A 188 10.29 16.49 7.91
C LYS A 188 9.75 15.85 9.20
N ILE A 189 9.33 14.61 9.14
CA ILE A 189 8.83 13.89 10.34
C ILE A 189 10.01 13.36 11.18
N LYS A 190 11.16 13.09 10.56
CA LYS A 190 12.35 12.57 11.27
C LYS A 190 13.28 13.65 11.83
N ASP A 191 13.19 14.87 11.32
CA ASP A 191 13.88 16.05 11.88
C ASP A 191 13.18 16.51 13.17
#